data_04ed54b04028dd8d245d297e58e90f15
#
_entry.id   04ed54b04028dd8d245d297e58e90f15
#
_cell.length_a   1.000
_cell.length_b   1.000
_cell.length_c   1.000
_cell.angle_alpha   90.00
_cell.angle_beta   90.00
_cell.angle_gamma   90.00
#
_symmetry.space_group_name_H-M   'P 1'
#
loop_
_entity.id
_entity.type
_entity.pdbx_description
1 polymer ?
#
loop_
_entity_poly.entity_id
_entity_poly.type
_entity_poly.pdbx_seq_one_letter_code
_entity_poly.pdbx_strand_id
1 'polypeptide(L)'
;MHEPAYQADVVIVGAGVAGLSAAHRLNSAGVTTAVLEAAPYVGGRMSTEKVDGFRLDRIGQLLSTSYPELRLTPGLDALVLRRFAPGVLLHRDGRRHRAGAPAGGGSARGALYAVRALASAPRGSAVAPARATAPMGGAVDQARLGAALGRIAATPVERLLARPELPAAHALAERGVPARTIDGFLRPLLAALLCDPGLTTSSRCADLALRSFASGRLCVPEGGAEVLPDLLARALPPGTVHTGVRVTSVSTTSVTTAEHGEIRCRAVLLATDARAAAELLPGLRVPDFHQVTVVHHTTDDPVTLTTGTSLLLDADRSGPVSHTSVVSNIDPSRAPQGRALISSTVLGTPPSDIDTAVRMHLSRLYGTSTRRWETLAVHHTPEAIPAMRPPHDLRRPVRLLAGLYVCGDHRDTSTVQGALHSAHRATAAILADLDASGSLNRAEPMQRRAA
;
A
#
# COMPACT_ATOMS: atom_id res chain seq x y z
N MET A 1 -14.36 33.44 -25.97
CA MET A 1 -13.87 32.26 -25.22
C MET A 1 -13.57 32.77 -23.81
N HIS A 2 -14.39 32.42 -22.81
CA HIS A 2 -14.10 32.76 -21.42
C HIS A 2 -13.02 31.82 -20.94
N GLU A 3 -11.85 32.34 -20.58
CA GLU A 3 -10.84 31.63 -19.83
C GLU A 3 -11.51 31.09 -18.54
N PRO A 4 -11.43 29.81 -18.23
CA PRO A 4 -11.80 29.34 -16.89
C PRO A 4 -10.78 29.97 -15.94
N ALA A 5 -11.21 30.92 -15.13
CA ALA A 5 -10.38 31.55 -14.12
C ALA A 5 -10.17 30.53 -12.96
N TYR A 6 -9.25 29.60 -13.13
CA TYR A 6 -8.74 28.79 -12.03
C TYR A 6 -7.82 29.67 -11.18
N GLN A 7 -8.38 30.41 -10.25
CA GLN A 7 -7.63 31.12 -9.22
C GLN A 7 -7.52 30.21 -8.01
N ALA A 8 -6.48 29.41 -7.96
CA ALA A 8 -6.13 28.60 -6.79
C ALA A 8 -4.77 29.04 -6.24
N ASP A 9 -4.63 29.08 -4.92
CA ASP A 9 -3.31 29.31 -4.29
C ASP A 9 -2.32 28.23 -4.67
N VAL A 10 -2.78 26.98 -4.66
CA VAL A 10 -1.96 25.81 -4.95
C VAL A 10 -2.59 24.95 -6.05
N VAL A 11 -1.82 24.69 -7.11
CA VAL A 11 -2.19 23.71 -8.12
C VAL A 11 -1.52 22.37 -7.78
N ILE A 12 -2.34 21.32 -7.71
CA ILE A 12 -1.92 19.94 -7.44
C ILE A 12 -2.05 19.14 -8.73
N VAL A 13 -0.97 18.52 -9.18
CA VAL A 13 -0.93 17.70 -10.38
C VAL A 13 -1.04 16.22 -10.01
N GLY A 14 -2.16 15.61 -10.37
CA GLY A 14 -2.49 14.21 -10.07
C GLY A 14 -3.53 14.05 -8.96
N ALA A 15 -4.64 13.37 -9.28
CA ALA A 15 -5.73 13.06 -8.36
C ALA A 15 -5.64 11.61 -7.80
N GLY A 16 -4.43 11.12 -7.53
CA GLY A 16 -4.20 9.95 -6.71
C GLY A 16 -4.40 10.25 -5.23
N VAL A 17 -4.31 9.23 -4.37
CA VAL A 17 -4.52 9.39 -2.91
C VAL A 17 -3.62 10.45 -2.28
N ALA A 18 -2.40 10.63 -2.79
CA ALA A 18 -1.47 11.66 -2.30
C ALA A 18 -1.97 13.08 -2.64
N GLY A 19 -2.35 13.33 -3.90
CA GLY A 19 -2.83 14.64 -4.33
C GLY A 19 -4.16 15.02 -3.69
N LEU A 20 -5.11 14.11 -3.62
CA LEU A 20 -6.39 14.32 -2.96
C LEU A 20 -6.25 14.58 -1.46
N SER A 21 -5.38 13.81 -0.78
CA SER A 21 -5.06 14.04 0.64
C SER A 21 -4.40 15.39 0.87
N ALA A 22 -3.51 15.82 -0.03
CA ALA A 22 -2.88 17.13 0.03
C ALA A 22 -3.92 18.25 -0.12
N ALA A 23 -4.83 18.12 -1.08
CA ALA A 23 -5.91 19.09 -1.27
C ALA A 23 -6.76 19.26 0.00
N HIS A 24 -7.13 18.15 0.68
CA HIS A 24 -7.86 18.21 1.94
C HIS A 24 -7.12 19.00 3.02
N ARG A 25 -5.84 18.73 3.21
CA ARG A 25 -5.03 19.38 4.25
C ARG A 25 -4.86 20.86 3.97
N LEU A 26 -4.64 21.24 2.72
CA LEU A 26 -4.50 22.65 2.32
C LEU A 26 -5.83 23.38 2.47
N ASN A 27 -6.94 22.82 1.99
CA ASN A 27 -8.26 23.43 2.13
C ASN A 27 -8.68 23.56 3.60
N SER A 28 -8.35 22.58 4.45
CA SER A 28 -8.58 22.67 5.90
C SER A 28 -7.77 23.79 6.57
N ALA A 29 -6.67 24.21 5.97
CA ALA A 29 -5.87 25.36 6.41
C ALA A 29 -6.27 26.70 5.72
N GLY A 30 -7.37 26.71 4.96
CA GLY A 30 -7.86 27.92 4.27
C GLY A 30 -7.14 28.26 2.98
N VAL A 31 -6.32 27.35 2.43
CA VAL A 31 -5.61 27.52 1.17
C VAL A 31 -6.44 26.93 0.03
N THR A 32 -6.75 27.73 -0.98
CA THR A 32 -7.53 27.27 -2.14
C THR A 32 -6.70 26.37 -3.04
N THR A 33 -7.28 25.26 -3.50
CA THR A 33 -6.57 24.26 -4.33
C THR A 33 -7.33 23.93 -5.60
N ALA A 34 -6.59 23.67 -6.69
CA ALA A 34 -7.09 23.01 -7.89
C ALA A 34 -6.28 21.72 -8.12
N VAL A 35 -6.98 20.60 -8.22
CA VAL A 35 -6.37 19.28 -8.50
C VAL A 35 -6.61 18.94 -9.96
N LEU A 36 -5.54 18.79 -10.74
CA LEU A 36 -5.60 18.48 -12.18
C LEU A 36 -5.20 17.03 -12.42
N GLU A 37 -6.08 16.24 -13.05
CA GLU A 37 -5.88 14.83 -13.34
C GLU A 37 -6.04 14.57 -14.84
N ALA A 38 -5.04 13.91 -15.43
CA ALA A 38 -5.05 13.60 -16.85
C ALA A 38 -6.05 12.52 -17.25
N ALA A 39 -6.33 11.57 -16.35
CA ALA A 39 -7.35 10.53 -16.56
C ALA A 39 -8.77 11.11 -16.40
N PRO A 40 -9.80 10.47 -17.00
CA PRO A 40 -11.19 10.91 -16.81
C PRO A 40 -11.76 10.52 -15.43
N TYR A 41 -10.96 9.95 -14.54
CA TYR A 41 -11.34 9.48 -13.20
C TYR A 41 -10.21 9.73 -12.20
N VAL A 42 -10.56 9.80 -10.93
CA VAL A 42 -9.61 9.93 -9.80
C VAL A 42 -9.09 8.58 -9.35
N GLY A 43 -8.02 8.57 -8.52
CA GLY A 43 -7.54 7.40 -7.81
C GLY A 43 -6.20 6.87 -8.28
N GLY A 44 -5.82 7.11 -9.53
CA GLY A 44 -4.55 6.62 -10.09
C GLY A 44 -4.43 5.10 -9.97
N ARG A 45 -3.43 4.60 -9.23
CA ARG A 45 -3.21 3.16 -9.01
C ARG A 45 -4.24 2.49 -8.07
N MET A 46 -4.98 3.26 -7.28
CA MET A 46 -6.11 2.74 -6.49
C MET A 46 -7.40 2.80 -7.30
N SER A 47 -7.51 1.92 -8.27
CA SER A 47 -8.66 1.84 -9.18
C SER A 47 -9.28 0.44 -9.13
N THR A 48 -10.60 0.40 -9.30
CA THR A 48 -11.42 -0.82 -9.30
C THR A 48 -12.21 -0.87 -10.60
N GLU A 49 -12.12 -1.98 -11.33
CA GLU A 49 -12.93 -2.23 -12.51
C GLU A 49 -14.23 -2.94 -12.11
N LYS A 50 -15.34 -2.57 -12.75
CA LYS A 50 -16.66 -3.18 -12.51
C LYS A 50 -17.04 -4.03 -13.72
N VAL A 51 -17.16 -5.35 -13.51
CA VAL A 51 -17.48 -6.33 -14.54
C VAL A 51 -18.58 -7.24 -14.00
N ASP A 52 -19.74 -7.27 -14.65
CA ASP A 52 -20.85 -8.17 -14.34
C ASP A 52 -21.24 -8.23 -12.84
N GLY A 53 -21.22 -7.08 -12.17
CA GLY A 53 -21.49 -6.93 -10.74
C GLY A 53 -20.32 -7.25 -9.82
N PHE A 54 -19.19 -7.70 -10.35
CA PHE A 54 -17.94 -7.84 -9.61
C PHE A 54 -17.18 -6.50 -9.54
N ARG A 55 -16.38 -6.33 -8.48
CA ARG A 55 -15.48 -5.20 -8.29
C ARG A 55 -14.05 -5.68 -8.16
N LEU A 56 -13.24 -5.40 -9.17
CA LEU A 56 -11.92 -5.98 -9.43
C LEU A 56 -10.84 -4.91 -9.25
N ASP A 57 -10.01 -5.02 -8.21
CA ASP A 57 -8.91 -4.08 -7.99
C ASP A 57 -7.76 -4.36 -8.95
N ARG A 58 -7.25 -3.31 -9.62
CA ARG A 58 -6.21 -3.46 -10.65
C ARG A 58 -4.84 -3.85 -10.07
N ILE A 59 -4.51 -3.41 -8.87
CA ILE A 59 -3.23 -3.75 -8.21
C ILE A 59 -3.43 -4.57 -6.94
N GLY A 60 -4.56 -4.45 -6.25
CA GLY A 60 -4.88 -5.24 -5.06
C GLY A 60 -3.94 -5.01 -3.88
N GLN A 61 -3.47 -3.76 -3.68
CA GLN A 61 -2.55 -3.43 -2.59
C GLN A 61 -3.19 -3.63 -1.22
N LEU A 62 -2.52 -4.38 -0.35
CA LEU A 62 -2.96 -4.64 1.01
C LEU A 62 -2.75 -3.42 1.90
N LEU A 63 -3.76 -3.07 2.69
CA LEU A 63 -3.68 -2.05 3.72
C LEU A 63 -3.49 -2.67 5.11
N SER A 64 -3.11 -1.83 6.08
CA SER A 64 -3.08 -2.21 7.49
C SER A 64 -3.92 -1.25 8.32
N THR A 65 -4.69 -1.80 9.26
CA THR A 65 -5.45 -0.98 10.23
C THR A 65 -4.55 -0.17 11.15
N SER A 66 -3.24 -0.46 11.18
CA SER A 66 -2.24 0.29 11.94
C SER A 66 -1.64 1.49 11.20
N TYR A 67 -2.03 1.75 9.95
CA TYR A 67 -1.56 2.90 9.19
C TYR A 67 -2.07 4.20 9.82
N PRO A 68 -1.20 5.05 10.40
CA PRO A 68 -1.63 6.27 11.07
C PRO A 68 -2.39 7.24 10.14
N GLU A 69 -1.90 7.39 8.90
CA GLU A 69 -2.47 8.35 7.96
C GLU A 69 -3.90 8.03 7.54
N LEU A 70 -4.36 6.78 7.62
CA LEU A 70 -5.78 6.45 7.38
C LEU A 70 -6.72 7.10 8.40
N ARG A 71 -6.22 7.48 9.58
CA ARG A 71 -6.99 8.17 10.63
C ARG A 71 -6.70 9.66 10.69
N LEU A 72 -5.50 10.08 10.23
CA LEU A 72 -5.04 11.46 10.29
C LEU A 72 -5.39 12.26 9.03
N THR A 73 -5.80 11.60 7.96
CA THR A 73 -6.14 12.26 6.70
C THR A 73 -7.61 12.68 6.73
N PRO A 74 -7.91 13.99 6.65
CA PRO A 74 -9.27 14.48 6.59
C PRO A 74 -10.01 13.91 5.37
N GLY A 75 -11.31 13.67 5.49
CA GLY A 75 -12.14 13.12 4.41
C GLY A 75 -12.20 11.59 4.35
N LEU A 76 -11.47 10.87 5.22
CA LEU A 76 -11.51 9.42 5.32
C LEU A 76 -12.36 8.88 6.48
N ASP A 77 -13.14 9.73 7.16
CA ASP A 77 -13.94 9.33 8.33
C ASP A 77 -14.97 8.24 8.01
N ALA A 78 -15.49 8.24 6.77
CA ALA A 78 -16.46 7.25 6.30
C ALA A 78 -15.80 5.98 5.72
N LEU A 79 -14.47 5.85 5.75
CA LEU A 79 -13.77 4.70 5.20
C LEU A 79 -14.00 3.43 6.02
N VAL A 80 -14.71 2.48 5.44
CA VAL A 80 -14.91 1.15 6.04
C VAL A 80 -13.80 0.22 5.56
N LEU A 81 -13.10 -0.40 6.53
CA LEU A 81 -12.03 -1.36 6.27
C LEU A 81 -12.48 -2.77 6.60
N ARG A 82 -12.55 -3.64 5.59
CA ARG A 82 -12.81 -5.07 5.73
C ARG A 82 -11.53 -5.82 6.06
N ARG A 83 -11.52 -6.52 7.19
CA ARG A 83 -10.30 -7.10 7.77
C ARG A 83 -10.15 -8.55 7.36
N PHE A 84 -8.94 -8.92 7.01
CA PHE A 84 -8.56 -10.34 6.90
C PHE A 84 -8.58 -11.02 8.26
N ALA A 85 -8.62 -12.35 8.28
CA ALA A 85 -8.40 -13.14 9.49
C ALA A 85 -7.02 -12.80 10.09
N PRO A 86 -6.83 -12.96 11.43
CA PRO A 86 -5.54 -12.70 12.07
C PRO A 86 -4.41 -13.56 11.48
N GLY A 87 -3.27 -12.93 11.22
CA GLY A 87 -2.14 -13.59 10.56
C GLY A 87 -2.42 -13.90 9.09
N VAL A 88 -1.76 -14.92 8.57
CA VAL A 88 -1.89 -15.41 7.19
C VAL A 88 -1.98 -16.93 7.17
N LEU A 89 -2.47 -17.51 6.07
CA LEU A 89 -2.31 -18.92 5.76
C LEU A 89 -1.07 -19.10 4.87
N LEU A 90 -0.22 -20.04 5.21
CA LEU A 90 0.93 -20.48 4.41
C LEU A 90 0.59 -21.83 3.77
N HIS A 91 0.67 -21.92 2.47
CA HIS A 91 0.69 -23.22 1.77
C HIS A 91 2.12 -23.71 1.69
N ARG A 92 2.37 -24.91 2.24
CA ARG A 92 3.67 -25.57 2.18
C ARG A 92 3.51 -27.08 2.22
N ASP A 93 4.23 -27.79 1.37
CA ASP A 93 4.22 -29.26 1.27
C ASP A 93 2.78 -29.82 1.17
N GLY A 94 1.92 -29.19 0.36
CA GLY A 94 0.52 -29.57 0.17
C GLY A 94 -0.40 -29.32 1.38
N ARG A 95 0.08 -28.60 2.40
CA ARG A 95 -0.69 -28.31 3.62
C ARG A 95 -0.79 -26.80 3.87
N ARG A 96 -1.85 -26.38 4.57
CA ARG A 96 -2.07 -24.99 4.97
C ARG A 96 -1.79 -24.83 6.46
N HIS A 97 -0.97 -23.82 6.80
CA HIS A 97 -0.57 -23.51 8.17
C HIS A 97 -0.88 -22.07 8.49
N ARG A 98 -1.49 -21.80 9.64
CA ARG A 98 -1.69 -20.40 10.10
C ARG A 98 -0.43 -19.88 10.76
N ALA A 99 -0.05 -18.66 10.39
CA ALA A 99 1.17 -18.01 10.88
C ALA A 99 0.93 -16.53 11.21
N GLY A 100 1.74 -15.96 12.11
CA GLY A 100 1.75 -14.53 12.40
C GLY A 100 0.48 -14.00 13.07
N ALA A 101 -0.44 -14.87 13.53
CA ALA A 101 -1.55 -14.43 14.35
C ALA A 101 -1.00 -13.93 15.69
N PRO A 102 -1.37 -12.70 16.17
CA PRO A 102 -1.01 -12.29 17.51
C PRO A 102 -1.64 -13.29 18.49
N ALA A 103 -0.84 -13.83 19.40
CA ALA A 103 -1.36 -14.56 20.55
C ALA A 103 -2.30 -13.61 21.31
N GLY A 104 -3.55 -13.98 21.43
CA GLY A 104 -4.69 -13.17 21.85
C GLY A 104 -4.38 -12.00 22.78
N GLY A 105 -4.77 -10.80 22.35
CA GLY A 105 -4.76 -9.55 23.14
C GLY A 105 -3.35 -9.02 23.44
N GLY A 106 -3.00 -7.89 22.85
CA GLY A 106 -1.70 -7.20 22.90
C GLY A 106 -1.14 -6.85 24.29
N SER A 107 -0.91 -7.83 25.12
CA SER A 107 -0.18 -7.69 26.38
C SER A 107 0.92 -8.74 26.48
N ALA A 108 2.02 -8.38 27.14
CA ALA A 108 3.12 -9.30 27.48
C ALA A 108 2.61 -10.56 28.24
N ARG A 109 1.44 -10.50 28.85
CA ARG A 109 0.73 -11.63 29.46
C ARG A 109 0.24 -12.66 28.43
N GLY A 110 -0.20 -12.25 27.21
CA GLY A 110 -0.63 -13.18 26.16
C GLY A 110 0.53 -13.99 25.61
N ALA A 111 1.73 -13.43 25.49
CA ALA A 111 2.93 -14.17 25.10
C ALA A 111 3.35 -15.20 26.17
N LEU A 112 3.23 -14.87 27.44
CA LEU A 112 3.47 -15.78 28.57
C LEU A 112 2.43 -16.90 28.65
N TYR A 113 1.15 -16.63 28.33
CA TYR A 113 0.11 -17.66 28.29
C TYR A 113 0.32 -18.64 27.13
N ALA A 114 0.75 -18.17 25.95
CA ALA A 114 1.07 -19.03 24.82
C ALA A 114 2.27 -19.97 25.12
N VAL A 115 3.29 -19.45 25.81
CA VAL A 115 4.45 -20.26 26.26
C VAL A 115 4.02 -21.27 27.35
N ARG A 116 3.13 -20.89 28.25
CA ARG A 116 2.63 -21.77 29.32
C ARG A 116 1.67 -22.86 28.79
N ALA A 117 0.82 -22.54 27.81
CA ALA A 117 -0.06 -23.51 27.14
C ALA A 117 0.75 -24.57 26.34
N LEU A 118 1.88 -24.17 25.75
CA LEU A 118 2.81 -25.08 25.07
C LEU A 118 3.61 -25.96 26.06
N ALA A 119 3.87 -25.45 27.27
CA ALA A 119 4.58 -26.20 28.31
C ALA A 119 3.68 -27.18 29.10
N SER A 120 2.35 -26.98 29.07
CA SER A 120 1.37 -27.79 29.79
C SER A 120 0.62 -28.78 28.91
N ALA A 121 0.95 -28.93 27.62
CA ALA A 121 0.38 -29.97 26.76
C ALA A 121 0.78 -31.36 27.28
N PRO A 122 -0.18 -32.28 27.49
CA PRO A 122 0.13 -33.63 28.02
C PRO A 122 1.07 -34.36 27.06
N ARG A 123 2.17 -34.91 27.60
CA ARG A 123 3.06 -35.81 26.88
C ARG A 123 2.38 -37.17 26.69
N GLY A 124 1.33 -37.21 25.90
CA GLY A 124 0.66 -38.45 25.50
C GLY A 124 1.45 -39.16 24.41
N SER A 125 1.86 -40.40 24.69
CA SER A 125 2.48 -41.33 23.78
C SER A 125 1.56 -41.61 22.60
N ALA A 126 1.85 -41.05 21.44
CA ALA A 126 1.38 -41.53 20.15
C ALA A 126 2.55 -41.47 19.18
N VAL A 127 2.85 -42.63 18.61
CA VAL A 127 3.86 -42.84 17.57
C VAL A 127 3.59 -41.80 16.47
N ALA A 128 4.43 -40.79 16.41
CA ALA A 128 4.34 -39.78 15.39
C ALA A 128 4.83 -40.34 14.05
N PRO A 129 4.05 -40.27 12.98
CA PRO A 129 4.61 -40.49 11.65
C PRO A 129 5.64 -39.39 11.33
N ALA A 130 6.70 -39.80 10.64
CA ALA A 130 7.89 -39.04 10.30
C ALA A 130 7.63 -37.54 10.06
N ARG A 131 8.35 -36.71 10.80
CA ARG A 131 8.76 -35.34 10.62
C ARG A 131 8.21 -34.58 9.37
N ALA A 132 6.97 -34.15 9.43
CA ALA A 132 6.55 -33.00 8.65
C ALA A 132 7.18 -31.77 9.31
N THR A 133 8.20 -31.19 8.71
CA THR A 133 8.86 -29.98 9.19
C THR A 133 7.86 -28.83 9.14
N ALA A 134 7.45 -28.31 10.31
CA ALA A 134 6.60 -27.12 10.35
C ALA A 134 7.24 -26.00 9.53
N PRO A 135 6.49 -25.24 8.69
CA PRO A 135 7.03 -24.23 7.77
C PRO A 135 7.88 -23.17 8.45
N MET A 136 7.63 -22.92 9.73
CA MET A 136 8.32 -21.92 10.54
C MET A 136 9.35 -22.50 11.51
N GLY A 137 9.69 -23.78 11.38
CA GLY A 137 10.52 -24.47 12.35
C GLY A 137 9.73 -24.99 13.57
N GLY A 138 10.45 -25.47 14.61
CA GLY A 138 9.83 -26.00 15.83
C GLY A 138 9.14 -24.93 16.68
N ALA A 139 8.50 -25.35 17.78
CA ALA A 139 7.81 -24.48 18.71
C ALA A 139 8.71 -23.32 19.24
N VAL A 140 9.99 -23.58 19.42
CA VAL A 140 10.99 -22.59 19.85
C VAL A 140 11.19 -21.50 18.78
N ASP A 141 11.25 -21.87 17.50
CA ASP A 141 11.41 -20.89 16.41
C ASP A 141 10.16 -20.03 16.23
N GLN A 142 8.99 -20.63 16.39
CA GLN A 142 7.71 -19.92 16.39
C GLN A 142 7.61 -18.92 17.55
N ALA A 143 8.02 -19.32 18.76
CA ALA A 143 8.07 -18.43 19.91
C ALA A 143 9.07 -17.27 19.72
N ARG A 144 10.25 -17.56 19.17
CA ARG A 144 11.26 -16.54 18.82
C ARG A 144 10.74 -15.55 17.78
N LEU A 145 10.06 -16.05 16.74
CA LEU A 145 9.44 -15.22 15.72
C LEU A 145 8.35 -14.32 16.32
N GLY A 146 7.46 -14.88 17.15
CA GLY A 146 6.43 -14.11 17.86
C GLY A 146 7.02 -13.02 18.74
N ALA A 147 8.08 -13.34 19.50
CA ALA A 147 8.80 -12.36 20.31
C ALA A 147 9.50 -11.28 19.46
N ALA A 148 10.06 -11.65 18.29
CA ALA A 148 10.69 -10.70 17.38
C ALA A 148 9.67 -9.74 16.77
N LEU A 149 8.51 -10.25 16.30
CA LEU A 149 7.41 -9.42 15.81
C LEU A 149 6.85 -8.51 16.90
N GLY A 150 6.69 -9.00 18.12
CA GLY A 150 6.26 -8.20 19.28
C GLY A 150 7.24 -7.06 19.60
N ARG A 151 8.56 -7.33 19.54
CA ARG A 151 9.58 -6.28 19.70
C ARG A 151 9.52 -5.23 18.59
N ILE A 152 9.38 -5.65 17.33
CA ILE A 152 9.26 -4.72 16.20
C ILE A 152 8.00 -3.86 16.37
N ALA A 153 6.87 -4.44 16.76
CA ALA A 153 5.62 -3.72 17.02
C ALA A 153 5.76 -2.64 18.09
N ALA A 154 6.51 -2.95 19.17
CA ALA A 154 6.74 -2.04 20.29
C ALA A 154 7.86 -1.01 20.04
N THR A 155 8.68 -1.18 18.98
CA THR A 155 9.79 -0.27 18.70
C THR A 155 9.28 1.02 18.05
N PRO A 156 9.63 2.22 18.55
CA PRO A 156 9.32 3.49 17.88
C PRO A 156 9.87 3.53 16.44
N VAL A 157 9.12 4.20 15.56
CA VAL A 157 9.47 4.29 14.12
C VAL A 157 10.87 4.87 13.93
N GLU A 158 11.22 5.91 14.68
CA GLU A 158 12.51 6.61 14.60
C GLU A 158 13.68 5.67 14.90
N ARG A 159 13.50 4.75 15.85
CA ARG A 159 14.52 3.73 16.18
C ARG A 159 14.64 2.66 15.09
N LEU A 160 13.55 2.32 14.41
CA LEU A 160 13.60 1.41 13.25
C LEU A 160 14.37 2.06 12.10
N LEU A 161 14.10 3.34 11.85
CA LEU A 161 14.74 4.12 10.79
C LEU A 161 16.23 4.42 11.07
N ALA A 162 16.63 4.45 12.33
CA ALA A 162 18.05 4.64 12.72
C ALA A 162 18.91 3.38 12.58
N ARG A 163 18.33 2.21 12.29
CA ARG A 163 19.08 0.96 12.10
C ARG A 163 19.98 1.04 10.86
N PRO A 164 21.10 0.28 10.83
CA PRO A 164 21.85 0.07 9.61
C PRO A 164 20.96 -0.39 8.47
N GLU A 165 21.18 0.17 7.28
CA GLU A 165 20.37 -0.12 6.12
C GLU A 165 21.06 -1.16 5.24
N LEU A 166 20.36 -2.26 4.98
CA LEU A 166 20.76 -3.38 4.14
C LEU A 166 19.57 -3.84 3.30
N PRO A 167 19.76 -4.64 2.25
CA PRO A 167 18.67 -5.40 1.68
C PRO A 167 17.99 -6.27 2.76
N ALA A 168 16.65 -6.33 2.76
CA ALA A 168 15.90 -7.01 3.82
C ALA A 168 16.33 -8.47 4.02
N ALA A 169 16.64 -9.21 2.94
CA ALA A 169 17.14 -10.57 3.02
C ALA A 169 18.41 -10.68 3.86
N HIS A 170 19.37 -9.77 3.64
CA HIS A 170 20.65 -9.75 4.37
C HIS A 170 20.44 -9.34 5.83
N ALA A 171 19.68 -8.28 6.06
CA ALA A 171 19.42 -7.82 7.43
C ALA A 171 18.72 -8.87 8.30
N LEU A 172 17.80 -9.66 7.74
CA LEU A 172 17.14 -10.75 8.46
C LEU A 172 18.14 -11.87 8.82
N ALA A 173 19.04 -12.24 7.89
CA ALA A 173 20.07 -13.25 8.12
C ALA A 173 21.09 -12.78 9.17
N GLU A 174 21.60 -11.54 9.09
CA GLU A 174 22.52 -10.96 10.05
C GLU A 174 21.94 -10.86 11.48
N ARG A 175 20.63 -10.67 11.58
CA ARG A 175 19.90 -10.68 12.88
C ARG A 175 19.71 -12.09 13.44
N GLY A 176 20.27 -13.12 12.81
CA GLY A 176 20.21 -14.50 13.24
C GLY A 176 18.83 -15.16 13.04
N VAL A 177 18.01 -14.64 12.13
CA VAL A 177 16.74 -15.30 11.78
C VAL A 177 17.06 -16.57 10.98
N PRO A 178 16.59 -17.76 11.40
CA PRO A 178 16.87 -18.99 10.67
C PRO A 178 16.37 -18.92 9.21
N ALA A 179 17.16 -19.44 8.26
CA ALA A 179 16.82 -19.44 6.83
C ALA A 179 15.42 -20.06 6.57
N ARG A 180 15.08 -21.16 7.27
CA ARG A 180 13.75 -21.78 7.17
C ARG A 180 12.61 -20.83 7.58
N THR A 181 12.83 -19.93 8.55
CA THR A 181 11.85 -18.93 8.97
C THR A 181 11.77 -17.79 7.96
N ILE A 182 12.92 -17.38 7.42
CA ILE A 182 12.96 -16.38 6.34
C ILE A 182 12.19 -16.91 5.14
N ASP A 183 12.56 -18.06 4.62
CA ASP A 183 11.99 -18.59 3.36
C ASP A 183 10.56 -19.13 3.53
N GLY A 184 10.26 -19.71 4.67
CA GLY A 184 8.95 -20.33 4.94
C GLY A 184 7.86 -19.36 5.40
N PHE A 185 8.22 -18.15 5.89
CA PHE A 185 7.24 -17.20 6.40
C PHE A 185 7.54 -15.74 6.03
N LEU A 186 8.73 -15.23 6.39
CA LEU A 186 8.99 -13.80 6.24
C LEU A 186 9.07 -13.38 4.77
N ARG A 187 9.70 -14.20 3.91
CA ARG A 187 9.78 -13.92 2.47
C ARG A 187 8.41 -13.92 1.80
N PRO A 188 7.55 -14.94 1.94
CA PRO A 188 6.19 -14.90 1.39
C PRO A 188 5.38 -13.71 1.91
N LEU A 189 5.48 -13.41 3.21
CA LEU A 189 4.77 -12.28 3.82
C LEU A 189 5.26 -10.94 3.28
N LEU A 190 6.56 -10.69 3.31
CA LEU A 190 7.13 -9.42 2.83
C LEU A 190 6.96 -9.27 1.32
N ALA A 191 7.03 -10.37 0.55
CA ALA A 191 6.72 -10.34 -0.87
C ALA A 191 5.27 -9.88 -1.12
N ALA A 192 4.31 -10.35 -0.34
CA ALA A 192 2.92 -9.91 -0.45
C ALA A 192 2.73 -8.44 -0.03
N LEU A 193 3.46 -7.96 1.00
CA LEU A 193 3.31 -6.60 1.52
C LEU A 193 4.06 -5.53 0.69
N LEU A 194 5.20 -5.90 0.08
CA LEU A 194 6.14 -4.98 -0.58
C LEU A 194 6.24 -5.23 -2.08
N CYS A 195 5.57 -6.26 -2.61
CA CYS A 195 5.66 -6.73 -4.00
C CYS A 195 7.09 -7.08 -4.44
N ASP A 196 7.98 -7.41 -3.49
CA ASP A 196 9.39 -7.75 -3.71
C ASP A 196 9.70 -9.20 -3.30
N PRO A 197 9.61 -10.19 -4.21
CA PRO A 197 9.90 -11.59 -3.89
C PRO A 197 11.38 -11.85 -3.59
N GLY A 198 12.27 -10.97 -4.05
CA GLY A 198 13.72 -11.05 -3.81
C GLY A 198 14.14 -10.52 -2.44
N LEU A 199 13.28 -9.79 -1.73
CA LEU A 199 13.60 -9.05 -0.51
C LEU A 199 14.82 -8.13 -0.68
N THR A 200 14.90 -7.47 -1.84
CA THR A 200 15.91 -6.47 -2.18
C THR A 200 15.62 -5.11 -1.55
N THR A 201 14.39 -4.92 -1.09
CA THR A 201 13.89 -3.73 -0.40
C THR A 201 14.74 -3.41 0.83
N SER A 202 14.90 -2.13 1.14
CA SER A 202 15.54 -1.61 2.35
C SER A 202 14.99 -2.31 3.61
N SER A 203 15.89 -2.75 4.47
CA SER A 203 15.53 -3.37 5.74
C SER A 203 14.70 -2.46 6.64
N ARG A 204 14.85 -1.15 6.50
CA ARG A 204 14.04 -0.15 7.22
C ARG A 204 12.59 -0.19 6.76
N CYS A 205 12.36 -0.27 5.44
CA CYS A 205 11.01 -0.43 4.87
C CYS A 205 10.39 -1.77 5.25
N ALA A 206 11.18 -2.84 5.21
CA ALA A 206 10.73 -4.17 5.64
C ALA A 206 10.36 -4.20 7.13
N ASP A 207 11.15 -3.54 7.99
CA ASP A 207 10.86 -3.41 9.43
C ASP A 207 9.54 -2.63 9.65
N LEU A 208 9.26 -1.57 8.88
CA LEU A 208 7.99 -0.84 8.96
C LEU A 208 6.82 -1.70 8.49
N ALA A 209 6.98 -2.49 7.43
CA ALA A 209 5.95 -3.43 6.97
C ALA A 209 5.66 -4.51 8.02
N LEU A 210 6.70 -5.11 8.62
CA LEU A 210 6.56 -6.08 9.71
C LEU A 210 5.92 -5.46 10.96
N ARG A 211 6.29 -4.22 11.29
CA ARG A 211 5.67 -3.47 12.39
C ARG A 211 4.17 -3.27 12.14
N SER A 212 3.80 -2.84 10.94
CA SER A 212 2.39 -2.66 10.57
C SER A 212 1.61 -3.97 10.62
N PHE A 213 2.19 -5.07 10.15
CA PHE A 213 1.59 -6.40 10.23
C PHE A 213 1.41 -6.87 11.68
N ALA A 214 2.41 -6.65 12.54
CA ALA A 214 2.38 -7.07 13.93
C ALA A 214 1.49 -6.19 14.83
N SER A 215 1.32 -4.91 14.49
CA SER A 215 0.54 -3.94 15.29
C SER A 215 -0.92 -3.81 14.84
N GLY A 216 -1.26 -4.30 13.64
CA GLY A 216 -2.57 -4.13 13.03
C GLY A 216 -3.12 -5.40 12.41
N ARG A 217 -4.10 -5.22 11.54
CA ARG A 217 -4.72 -6.26 10.72
C ARG A 217 -4.61 -5.87 9.26
N LEU A 218 -4.28 -6.82 8.40
CA LEU A 218 -4.44 -6.62 6.97
C LEU A 218 -5.91 -6.37 6.65
N CYS A 219 -6.15 -5.48 5.72
CA CYS A 219 -7.51 -5.07 5.34
C CYS A 219 -7.55 -4.54 3.90
N VAL A 220 -8.76 -4.43 3.38
CA VAL A 220 -9.08 -3.79 2.11
C VAL A 220 -10.23 -2.80 2.32
N PRO A 221 -10.34 -1.73 1.52
CA PRO A 221 -11.52 -0.86 1.53
C PRO A 221 -12.77 -1.64 1.11
N GLU A 222 -13.88 -1.43 1.81
CA GLU A 222 -15.18 -1.97 1.42
C GLU A 222 -15.59 -1.39 0.06
N GLY A 223 -16.00 -2.25 -0.85
CA GLY A 223 -16.42 -1.84 -2.19
C GLY A 223 -15.28 -1.71 -3.21
N GLY A 224 -14.00 -1.78 -2.81
CA GLY A 224 -12.86 -1.72 -3.71
C GLY A 224 -11.84 -0.65 -3.37
N ALA A 225 -10.68 -0.74 -4.02
CA ALA A 225 -9.59 0.21 -3.81
C ALA A 225 -10.00 1.65 -4.18
N GLU A 226 -10.86 1.82 -5.19
CA GLU A 226 -11.36 3.11 -5.65
C GLU A 226 -12.11 3.92 -4.58
N VAL A 227 -12.66 3.23 -3.55
CA VAL A 227 -13.47 3.89 -2.52
C VAL A 227 -12.65 4.90 -1.71
N LEU A 228 -11.37 4.63 -1.45
CA LEU A 228 -10.53 5.55 -0.70
C LEU A 228 -10.31 6.89 -1.46
N PRO A 229 -9.81 6.92 -2.70
CA PRO A 229 -9.71 8.17 -3.45
C PRO A 229 -11.07 8.82 -3.74
N ASP A 230 -12.14 8.04 -3.96
CA ASP A 230 -13.49 8.58 -4.16
C ASP A 230 -14.01 9.33 -2.93
N LEU A 231 -13.79 8.80 -1.73
CA LEU A 231 -14.14 9.49 -0.49
C LEU A 231 -13.38 10.81 -0.36
N LEU A 232 -12.08 10.79 -0.62
CA LEU A 232 -11.27 12.01 -0.62
C LEU A 232 -11.79 13.02 -1.64
N ALA A 233 -12.08 12.61 -2.87
CA ALA A 233 -12.55 13.52 -3.91
C ALA A 233 -13.93 14.14 -3.58
N ARG A 234 -14.87 13.32 -3.08
CA ARG A 234 -16.24 13.76 -2.74
C ARG A 234 -16.29 14.71 -1.54
N ALA A 235 -15.35 14.59 -0.62
CA ALA A 235 -15.29 15.42 0.57
C ALA A 235 -14.59 16.77 0.33
N LEU A 236 -14.02 17.00 -0.87
CA LEU A 236 -13.47 18.30 -1.28
C LEU A 236 -14.60 19.24 -1.74
N PRO A 237 -14.40 20.58 -1.66
CA PRO A 237 -15.34 21.53 -2.21
C PRO A 237 -15.60 21.28 -3.71
N PRO A 238 -16.84 21.48 -4.19
CA PRO A 238 -17.15 21.38 -5.61
C PRO A 238 -16.24 22.25 -6.47
N GLY A 239 -15.78 21.73 -7.61
CA GLY A 239 -14.88 22.45 -8.50
C GLY A 239 -13.40 22.41 -8.10
N THR A 240 -13.03 21.66 -7.03
CA THR A 240 -11.61 21.49 -6.67
C THR A 240 -10.89 20.48 -7.58
N VAL A 241 -11.56 19.44 -8.04
CA VAL A 241 -10.96 18.35 -8.83
C VAL A 241 -11.41 18.45 -10.28
N HIS A 242 -10.44 18.50 -11.20
CA HIS A 242 -10.64 18.57 -12.65
C HIS A 242 -10.00 17.36 -13.30
N THR A 243 -10.81 16.46 -13.81
CA THR A 243 -10.38 15.27 -14.56
C THR A 243 -10.33 15.53 -16.06
N GLY A 244 -9.53 14.76 -16.80
CA GLY A 244 -9.32 14.96 -18.25
C GLY A 244 -8.43 16.16 -18.56
N VAL A 245 -7.71 16.73 -17.60
CA VAL A 245 -6.82 17.88 -17.75
C VAL A 245 -5.36 17.44 -17.61
N ARG A 246 -4.64 17.44 -18.72
CA ARG A 246 -3.24 17.02 -18.79
C ARG A 246 -2.30 18.20 -18.61
N VAL A 247 -1.51 18.19 -17.53
CA VAL A 247 -0.40 19.14 -17.34
C VAL A 247 0.78 18.71 -18.20
N THR A 248 1.33 19.66 -18.95
CA THR A 248 2.47 19.45 -19.89
C THR A 248 3.76 20.09 -19.43
N SER A 249 3.67 21.15 -18.61
CA SER A 249 4.86 21.76 -17.97
C SER A 249 4.50 22.42 -16.65
N VAL A 250 5.49 22.60 -15.80
CA VAL A 250 5.35 23.18 -14.47
C VAL A 250 6.46 24.18 -14.18
N SER A 251 6.12 25.21 -13.42
CA SER A 251 7.06 26.16 -12.81
C SER A 251 6.78 26.29 -11.31
N THR A 252 7.43 27.22 -10.63
CA THR A 252 7.15 27.51 -9.22
C THR A 252 5.85 28.28 -9.01
N THR A 253 5.31 28.88 -10.06
CA THR A 253 4.16 29.82 -9.99
C THR A 253 3.09 29.55 -11.04
N SER A 254 3.26 28.54 -11.89
CA SER A 254 2.27 28.18 -12.91
C SER A 254 2.40 26.75 -13.38
N VAL A 255 1.34 26.25 -13.97
CA VAL A 255 1.32 25.00 -14.74
C VAL A 255 0.76 25.30 -16.13
N THR A 256 1.24 24.58 -17.15
CA THR A 256 0.65 24.60 -18.49
C THR A 256 -0.12 23.32 -18.71
N THR A 257 -1.33 23.44 -19.23
CA THR A 257 -2.18 22.30 -19.58
C THR A 257 -2.34 22.20 -21.10
N ALA A 258 -2.60 21.01 -21.59
CA ALA A 258 -2.87 20.79 -23.01
C ALA A 258 -4.20 21.45 -23.44
N GLU A 259 -5.19 21.46 -22.53
CA GLU A 259 -6.58 21.86 -22.81
C GLU A 259 -6.84 23.35 -22.55
N HIS A 260 -6.20 23.95 -21.54
CA HIS A 260 -6.57 25.29 -21.02
C HIS A 260 -5.41 26.29 -20.98
N GLY A 261 -4.23 25.92 -21.51
CA GLY A 261 -3.07 26.81 -21.49
C GLY A 261 -2.45 26.97 -20.10
N GLU A 262 -1.91 28.17 -19.80
CA GLU A 262 -1.22 28.45 -18.55
C GLU A 262 -2.21 28.80 -17.42
N ILE A 263 -2.04 28.14 -16.26
CA ILE A 263 -2.77 28.39 -15.01
C ILE A 263 -1.77 28.91 -13.99
N ARG A 264 -1.98 30.10 -13.46
CA ARG A 264 -1.13 30.74 -12.45
C ARG A 264 -1.55 30.34 -11.02
N CYS A 265 -0.56 30.18 -10.13
CA CYS A 265 -0.77 29.85 -8.74
C CYS A 265 0.39 30.39 -7.88
N ARG A 266 0.29 30.24 -6.56
CA ARG A 266 1.38 30.58 -5.62
C ARG A 266 2.34 29.43 -5.41
N ALA A 267 1.88 28.18 -5.59
CA ALA A 267 2.71 27.00 -5.49
C ALA A 267 2.15 25.86 -6.34
N VAL A 268 3.03 24.96 -6.77
CA VAL A 268 2.71 23.74 -7.51
C VAL A 268 3.14 22.51 -6.70
N LEU A 269 2.23 21.55 -6.53
CA LEU A 269 2.51 20.25 -5.93
C LEU A 269 2.37 19.14 -6.97
N LEU A 270 3.47 18.48 -7.32
CA LEU A 270 3.45 17.27 -8.12
C LEU A 270 3.08 16.08 -7.24
N ALA A 271 1.93 15.47 -7.51
CA ALA A 271 1.40 14.30 -6.81
C ALA A 271 1.16 13.12 -7.77
N THR A 272 1.85 13.13 -8.92
CA THR A 272 1.84 12.07 -9.92
C THR A 272 2.70 10.87 -9.48
N ASP A 273 2.72 9.81 -10.29
CA ASP A 273 3.74 8.77 -10.16
C ASP A 273 5.15 9.34 -10.45
N ALA A 274 6.19 8.52 -10.15
CA ALA A 274 7.58 8.96 -10.24
C ALA A 274 8.02 9.25 -11.67
N ARG A 275 7.48 8.55 -12.68
CA ARG A 275 7.84 8.75 -14.09
C ARG A 275 7.24 10.05 -14.60
N ALA A 276 5.95 10.25 -14.43
CA ALA A 276 5.28 11.49 -14.83
C ALA A 276 5.86 12.72 -14.09
N ALA A 277 6.25 12.55 -12.81
CA ALA A 277 6.94 13.63 -12.09
C ALA A 277 8.30 13.96 -12.71
N ALA A 278 9.07 12.98 -13.19
CA ALA A 278 10.36 13.19 -13.84
C ALA A 278 10.22 13.74 -15.27
N GLU A 279 9.14 13.43 -15.97
CA GLU A 279 8.81 14.04 -17.27
C GLU A 279 8.50 15.53 -17.12
N LEU A 280 7.74 15.91 -16.09
CA LEU A 280 7.42 17.32 -15.79
C LEU A 280 8.60 18.08 -15.19
N LEU A 281 9.50 17.40 -14.48
CA LEU A 281 10.69 17.96 -13.84
C LEU A 281 11.92 17.11 -14.14
N PRO A 282 12.61 17.38 -15.25
CA PRO A 282 13.88 16.70 -15.57
C PRO A 282 14.89 16.87 -14.43
N GLY A 283 15.52 15.75 -14.02
CA GLY A 283 16.42 15.70 -12.88
C GLY A 283 15.86 14.99 -11.65
N LEU A 284 14.56 14.73 -11.59
CA LEU A 284 14.01 13.82 -10.59
C LEU A 284 14.41 12.38 -10.93
N ARG A 285 14.94 11.67 -9.92
CA ARG A 285 15.29 10.26 -10.08
C ARG A 285 14.03 9.40 -10.15
N VAL A 286 13.86 8.67 -11.25
CA VAL A 286 12.86 7.62 -11.38
C VAL A 286 13.41 6.35 -10.72
N PRO A 287 12.72 5.75 -9.73
CA PRO A 287 13.12 4.47 -9.17
C PRO A 287 12.85 3.34 -10.17
N ASP A 288 13.48 2.18 -9.94
CA ASP A 288 12.99 0.93 -10.53
C ASP A 288 11.59 0.62 -9.98
N PHE A 289 10.87 -0.26 -10.68
CA PHE A 289 9.52 -0.66 -10.25
C PHE A 289 9.41 -2.18 -10.11
N HIS A 290 8.59 -2.61 -9.17
CA HIS A 290 8.10 -3.98 -9.11
C HIS A 290 6.84 -4.10 -9.95
N GLN A 291 6.84 -5.11 -10.82
CA GLN A 291 5.70 -5.44 -11.67
C GLN A 291 4.71 -6.29 -10.87
N VAL A 292 3.42 -6.02 -11.06
CA VAL A 292 2.33 -6.76 -10.42
C VAL A 292 1.31 -7.16 -11.48
N THR A 293 0.91 -8.42 -11.45
CA THR A 293 -0.23 -8.91 -12.22
C THR A 293 -1.28 -9.47 -11.25
N VAL A 294 -2.51 -8.97 -11.35
CA VAL A 294 -3.64 -9.49 -10.58
C VAL A 294 -4.57 -10.24 -11.52
N VAL A 295 -4.84 -11.50 -11.18
CA VAL A 295 -5.78 -12.35 -11.93
C VAL A 295 -7.00 -12.58 -11.06
N HIS A 296 -8.16 -12.24 -11.61
CA HIS A 296 -9.45 -12.37 -10.95
C HIS A 296 -10.23 -13.55 -11.53
N HIS A 297 -10.60 -14.48 -10.65
CA HIS A 297 -11.44 -15.60 -11.00
C HIS A 297 -12.74 -15.57 -10.22
N THR A 298 -13.75 -16.22 -10.78
CA THR A 298 -15.01 -16.47 -10.07
C THR A 298 -15.42 -17.93 -10.16
N THR A 299 -16.21 -18.36 -9.22
CA THR A 299 -16.86 -19.68 -9.21
C THR A 299 -18.23 -19.58 -8.53
N ASP A 300 -19.14 -20.43 -8.97
CA ASP A 300 -20.46 -20.65 -8.36
C ASP A 300 -20.43 -21.69 -7.23
N ASP A 301 -19.26 -22.29 -6.94
CA ASP A 301 -19.04 -23.26 -5.86
C ASP A 301 -18.11 -22.70 -4.76
N PRO A 302 -18.59 -21.75 -3.94
CA PRO A 302 -17.79 -21.14 -2.86
C PRO A 302 -17.52 -22.11 -1.70
N VAL A 303 -18.28 -23.20 -1.56
CA VAL A 303 -18.16 -24.16 -0.44
C VAL A 303 -16.81 -24.87 -0.46
N THR A 304 -16.21 -25.07 -1.61
CA THR A 304 -14.88 -25.68 -1.74
C THR A 304 -13.74 -24.77 -1.30
N LEU A 305 -14.00 -23.46 -1.13
CA LEU A 305 -13.00 -22.44 -0.79
C LEU A 305 -12.86 -22.31 0.74
N THR A 306 -12.11 -23.21 1.35
CA THR A 306 -12.00 -23.36 2.82
C THR A 306 -11.02 -22.41 3.51
N THR A 307 -10.55 -21.34 2.82
CA THR A 307 -9.61 -20.37 3.40
C THR A 307 -10.28 -19.29 4.26
N GLY A 308 -11.61 -19.20 4.21
CA GLY A 308 -12.38 -18.16 4.90
C GLY A 308 -11.94 -16.76 4.48
N THR A 309 -11.73 -15.86 5.44
CA THR A 309 -11.26 -14.48 5.23
C THR A 309 -9.74 -14.35 5.32
N SER A 310 -8.97 -15.42 5.10
CA SER A 310 -7.51 -15.39 5.23
C SER A 310 -6.82 -15.02 3.92
N LEU A 311 -5.71 -14.30 4.03
CA LEU A 311 -4.74 -14.19 2.95
C LEU A 311 -3.93 -15.49 2.90
N LEU A 312 -3.86 -16.12 1.73
CA LEU A 312 -3.13 -17.36 1.48
C LEU A 312 -1.84 -17.02 0.71
N LEU A 313 -0.69 -17.40 1.27
CA LEU A 313 0.64 -17.20 0.68
C LEU A 313 1.21 -18.54 0.23
N ASP A 314 1.88 -18.57 -0.93
CA ASP A 314 2.66 -19.72 -1.36
C ASP A 314 4.07 -19.68 -0.74
N ALA A 315 4.31 -20.51 0.27
CA ALA A 315 5.62 -20.63 0.91
C ALA A 315 6.57 -21.57 0.15
N ASP A 316 6.05 -22.44 -0.71
CA ASP A 316 6.85 -23.34 -1.57
C ASP A 316 7.39 -22.60 -2.80
N ARG A 317 6.79 -21.48 -3.17
CA ARG A 317 7.08 -20.76 -4.42
C ARG A 317 6.99 -21.72 -5.63
N SER A 318 5.96 -22.55 -5.61
CA SER A 318 5.79 -23.67 -6.52
C SER A 318 5.07 -23.31 -7.82
N GLY A 319 4.72 -22.04 -7.98
CA GLY A 319 4.03 -21.52 -9.16
C GLY A 319 4.04 -19.98 -9.19
N PRO A 320 3.32 -19.36 -10.14
CA PRO A 320 3.38 -17.93 -10.36
C PRO A 320 2.69 -17.10 -9.25
N VAL A 321 1.71 -17.67 -8.55
CA VAL A 321 0.92 -16.92 -7.54
C VAL A 321 1.74 -16.73 -6.27
N SER A 322 2.02 -15.50 -5.92
CA SER A 322 2.65 -15.14 -4.63
C SER A 322 1.66 -15.24 -3.48
N HIS A 323 0.49 -14.67 -3.67
CA HIS A 323 -0.60 -14.71 -2.69
C HIS A 323 -1.96 -14.65 -3.36
N THR A 324 -2.97 -15.12 -2.64
CA THR A 324 -4.36 -15.13 -3.12
C THR A 324 -5.34 -15.02 -1.95
N SER A 325 -6.55 -14.58 -2.24
CA SER A 325 -7.66 -14.56 -1.27
C SER A 325 -9.00 -14.68 -1.96
N VAL A 326 -9.98 -15.22 -1.25
CA VAL A 326 -11.39 -15.15 -1.64
C VAL A 326 -11.92 -13.80 -1.16
N VAL A 327 -11.81 -12.78 -2.01
CA VAL A 327 -12.09 -11.39 -1.64
C VAL A 327 -13.54 -11.21 -1.22
N SER A 328 -14.48 -11.92 -1.87
CA SER A 328 -15.91 -11.89 -1.51
C SER A 328 -16.22 -12.43 -0.11
N ASN A 329 -15.32 -13.25 0.47
CA ASN A 329 -15.47 -13.67 1.87
C ASN A 329 -15.05 -12.57 2.86
N ILE A 330 -14.15 -11.68 2.44
CA ILE A 330 -13.66 -10.56 3.24
C ILE A 330 -14.61 -9.39 3.12
N ASP A 331 -15.02 -9.11 1.89
CA ASP A 331 -15.93 -8.04 1.51
C ASP A 331 -17.02 -8.59 0.55
N PRO A 332 -18.20 -8.94 1.07
CA PRO A 332 -19.30 -9.47 0.25
C PRO A 332 -19.80 -8.52 -0.84
N SER A 333 -19.54 -7.21 -0.72
CA SER A 333 -19.93 -6.24 -1.75
C SER A 333 -19.14 -6.35 -3.06
N ARG A 334 -18.10 -7.20 -3.08
CA ARG A 334 -17.19 -7.36 -4.22
C ARG A 334 -17.68 -8.35 -5.29
N ALA A 335 -18.69 -9.15 -4.99
CA ALA A 335 -19.24 -10.16 -5.90
C ALA A 335 -20.75 -10.22 -5.83
N PRO A 336 -21.43 -10.63 -6.91
CA PRO A 336 -22.85 -10.97 -6.87
C PRO A 336 -23.14 -12.09 -5.87
N GLN A 337 -24.36 -12.10 -5.34
CA GLN A 337 -24.81 -13.13 -4.40
C GLN A 337 -24.62 -14.55 -4.99
N GLY A 338 -24.09 -15.46 -4.18
CA GLY A 338 -23.84 -16.85 -4.60
C GLY A 338 -22.58 -17.06 -5.45
N ARG A 339 -21.85 -15.99 -5.80
CA ARG A 339 -20.59 -16.09 -6.55
C ARG A 339 -19.40 -15.77 -5.64
N ALA A 340 -18.30 -16.48 -5.82
CA ALA A 340 -17.05 -16.16 -5.15
C ALA A 340 -16.15 -15.33 -6.08
N LEU A 341 -15.49 -14.30 -5.52
CA LEU A 341 -14.40 -13.58 -6.19
C LEU A 341 -13.08 -14.00 -5.57
N ILE A 342 -12.21 -14.58 -6.39
CA ILE A 342 -10.85 -14.97 -6.02
C ILE A 342 -9.88 -14.02 -6.71
N SER A 343 -9.08 -13.28 -5.93
CA SER A 343 -8.01 -12.41 -6.46
C SER A 343 -6.66 -13.03 -6.15
N SER A 344 -5.82 -13.14 -7.17
CA SER A 344 -4.52 -13.79 -7.10
C SER A 344 -3.44 -12.89 -7.68
N THR A 345 -2.36 -12.69 -6.94
CA THR A 345 -1.27 -11.78 -7.31
C THR A 345 -0.05 -12.55 -7.75
N VAL A 346 0.45 -12.20 -8.92
CA VAL A 346 1.71 -12.65 -9.51
C VAL A 346 2.70 -11.49 -9.49
N LEU A 347 3.89 -11.72 -8.95
CA LEU A 347 4.95 -10.71 -8.82
C LEU A 347 6.05 -10.95 -9.86
N GLY A 348 6.54 -9.83 -10.42
CA GLY A 348 7.51 -9.86 -11.52
C GLY A 348 6.85 -10.13 -12.88
N THR A 349 7.66 -10.58 -13.85
CA THR A 349 7.18 -10.83 -15.20
C THR A 349 6.20 -12.01 -15.21
N PRO A 350 4.96 -11.82 -15.67
CA PRO A 350 3.98 -12.89 -15.73
C PRO A 350 4.36 -13.94 -16.80
N PRO A 351 4.00 -15.22 -16.61
CA PRO A 351 4.14 -16.22 -17.67
C PRO A 351 3.26 -15.88 -18.88
N SER A 352 3.63 -16.35 -20.05
CA SER A 352 2.90 -16.08 -21.32
C SER A 352 1.45 -16.60 -21.30
N ASP A 353 1.24 -17.78 -20.72
CA ASP A 353 -0.10 -18.34 -20.47
C ASP A 353 -0.48 -18.18 -18.99
N ILE A 354 -0.70 -16.92 -18.60
CA ILE A 354 -0.93 -16.54 -17.22
C ILE A 354 -2.15 -17.21 -16.62
N ASP A 355 -3.26 -17.30 -17.36
CA ASP A 355 -4.51 -17.87 -16.85
C ASP A 355 -4.35 -19.36 -16.52
N THR A 356 -3.85 -20.16 -17.45
CA THR A 356 -3.62 -21.59 -17.24
C THR A 356 -2.62 -21.83 -16.11
N ALA A 357 -1.51 -21.09 -16.09
CA ALA A 357 -0.49 -21.23 -15.05
C ALA A 357 -1.03 -20.89 -13.67
N VAL A 358 -1.80 -19.81 -13.56
CA VAL A 358 -2.44 -19.40 -12.29
C VAL A 358 -3.49 -20.41 -11.86
N ARG A 359 -4.39 -20.86 -12.73
CA ARG A 359 -5.43 -21.85 -12.40
C ARG A 359 -4.84 -23.18 -11.94
N MET A 360 -3.78 -23.67 -12.61
CA MET A 360 -3.06 -24.87 -12.17
C MET A 360 -2.47 -24.69 -10.78
N HIS A 361 -1.91 -23.52 -10.50
CA HIS A 361 -1.34 -23.23 -9.20
C HIS A 361 -2.43 -23.10 -8.11
N LEU A 362 -3.53 -22.40 -8.41
CA LEU A 362 -4.65 -22.24 -7.49
C LEU A 362 -5.32 -23.58 -7.13
N SER A 363 -5.37 -24.54 -8.08
CA SER A 363 -5.91 -25.87 -7.77
C SER A 363 -5.13 -26.57 -6.66
N ARG A 364 -3.80 -26.36 -6.60
CA ARG A 364 -2.93 -26.87 -5.52
C ARG A 364 -3.12 -26.07 -4.23
N LEU A 365 -3.10 -24.74 -4.31
CA LEU A 365 -3.22 -23.87 -3.15
C LEU A 365 -4.55 -24.05 -2.42
N TYR A 366 -5.64 -24.18 -3.16
CA TYR A 366 -6.98 -24.37 -2.61
C TYR A 366 -7.35 -25.84 -2.39
N GLY A 367 -6.58 -26.79 -2.97
CA GLY A 367 -6.88 -28.22 -2.90
C GLY A 367 -8.19 -28.57 -3.59
N THR A 368 -8.57 -27.87 -4.65
CA THR A 368 -9.82 -28.08 -5.38
C THR A 368 -9.59 -27.93 -6.89
N SER A 369 -10.52 -28.47 -7.69
CA SER A 369 -10.47 -28.30 -9.15
C SER A 369 -10.87 -26.88 -9.55
N THR A 370 -10.04 -26.24 -10.38
CA THR A 370 -10.30 -24.91 -10.95
C THR A 370 -10.92 -24.98 -12.36
N ARG A 371 -11.31 -26.17 -12.84
CA ARG A 371 -11.83 -26.35 -14.22
C ARG A 371 -13.10 -25.53 -14.51
N ARG A 372 -13.94 -25.34 -13.50
CA ARG A 372 -15.19 -24.58 -13.58
C ARG A 372 -15.05 -23.11 -13.22
N TRP A 373 -13.84 -22.68 -12.88
CA TRP A 373 -13.62 -21.27 -12.60
C TRP A 373 -13.59 -20.46 -13.88
N GLU A 374 -14.16 -19.29 -13.83
CA GLU A 374 -14.17 -18.32 -14.93
C GLU A 374 -13.16 -17.21 -14.63
N THR A 375 -12.40 -16.81 -15.61
CA THR A 375 -11.48 -15.66 -15.51
C THR A 375 -12.24 -14.40 -15.83
N LEU A 376 -12.32 -13.49 -14.87
CA LEU A 376 -13.01 -12.20 -15.03
C LEU A 376 -12.09 -11.14 -15.66
N ALA A 377 -10.85 -11.05 -15.18
CA ALA A 377 -9.88 -10.10 -15.69
C ALA A 377 -8.44 -10.50 -15.33
N VAL A 378 -7.50 -9.99 -16.14
CA VAL A 378 -6.06 -10.02 -15.89
C VAL A 378 -5.54 -8.59 -15.96
N HIS A 379 -5.11 -8.04 -14.84
CA HIS A 379 -4.54 -6.68 -14.77
C HIS A 379 -3.03 -6.76 -14.61
N HIS A 380 -2.28 -6.41 -15.63
CA HIS A 380 -0.82 -6.30 -15.58
C HIS A 380 -0.40 -4.84 -15.47
N THR A 381 0.38 -4.52 -14.43
CA THR A 381 0.93 -3.19 -14.19
C THR A 381 2.45 -3.28 -14.07
N PRO A 382 3.19 -2.88 -15.11
CA PRO A 382 4.66 -2.97 -15.13
C PRO A 382 5.31 -2.05 -14.09
N GLU A 383 4.77 -0.88 -13.86
CA GLU A 383 5.26 0.12 -12.93
C GLU A 383 4.33 0.25 -11.71
N ALA A 384 3.99 -0.91 -11.10
CA ALA A 384 3.01 -0.94 -10.05
C ALA A 384 3.50 -0.29 -8.75
N ILE A 385 4.69 -0.68 -8.30
CA ILE A 385 5.22 -0.30 -6.99
C ILE A 385 6.67 0.18 -7.14
N PRO A 386 7.01 1.42 -6.74
CA PRO A 386 8.39 1.90 -6.72
C PRO A 386 9.28 1.02 -5.85
N ALA A 387 10.41 0.56 -6.36
CA ALA A 387 11.35 -0.25 -5.62
C ALA A 387 12.11 0.61 -4.59
N MET A 388 12.19 0.11 -3.36
CA MET A 388 12.85 0.77 -2.23
C MET A 388 14.18 0.10 -1.90
N ARG A 389 15.09 -0.03 -2.89
CA ARG A 389 16.40 -0.66 -2.67
C ARG A 389 17.35 0.25 -1.88
N PRO A 390 18.22 -0.30 -1.00
CA PRO A 390 19.26 0.50 -0.35
C PRO A 390 20.26 1.10 -1.36
N PRO A 391 20.74 2.35 -1.14
CA PRO A 391 20.29 3.28 -0.12
C PRO A 391 18.94 3.90 -0.47
N HIS A 392 17.96 3.80 0.45
CA HIS A 392 16.62 4.35 0.27
C HIS A 392 16.31 5.40 1.33
N ASP A 393 16.27 6.64 0.91
CA ASP A 393 15.87 7.73 1.79
C ASP A 393 14.33 7.76 1.90
N LEU A 394 13.81 7.30 3.03
CA LEU A 394 12.38 7.32 3.37
C LEU A 394 11.82 8.72 3.61
N ARG A 395 12.70 9.72 3.80
CA ARG A 395 12.31 11.11 3.99
C ARG A 395 12.85 12.00 2.89
N ARG A 396 12.80 11.53 1.64
CA ARG A 396 13.20 12.33 0.49
C ARG A 396 12.57 13.72 0.56
N PRO A 397 13.32 14.78 0.21
CA PRO A 397 12.80 16.13 0.21
C PRO A 397 11.51 16.23 -0.60
N VAL A 398 10.48 16.81 -0.01
CA VAL A 398 9.21 17.08 -0.66
C VAL A 398 9.16 18.52 -1.23
N ARG A 399 9.96 19.43 -0.68
CA ARG A 399 10.22 20.78 -1.19
C ARG A 399 11.42 20.72 -2.12
N LEU A 400 11.24 21.03 -3.38
CA LEU A 400 12.31 21.09 -4.38
C LEU A 400 12.87 22.50 -4.47
N LEU A 401 11.97 23.47 -4.59
CA LEU A 401 12.22 24.91 -4.56
C LEU A 401 11.08 25.58 -3.80
N ALA A 402 11.22 26.84 -3.42
CA ALA A 402 10.09 27.64 -2.96
C ALA A 402 9.05 27.72 -4.08
N GLY A 403 7.81 27.35 -3.76
CA GLY A 403 6.72 27.26 -4.74
C GLY A 403 6.64 25.97 -5.54
N LEU A 404 7.59 25.02 -5.41
CA LEU A 404 7.56 23.75 -6.16
C LEU A 404 7.82 22.56 -5.26
N TYR A 405 6.83 21.67 -5.20
CA TYR A 405 6.81 20.54 -4.28
C TYR A 405 6.48 19.23 -4.98
N VAL A 406 6.81 18.12 -4.36
CA VAL A 406 6.53 16.77 -4.86
C VAL A 406 6.11 15.85 -3.71
N CYS A 407 5.08 15.04 -3.91
CA CYS A 407 4.68 13.98 -3.01
C CYS A 407 4.33 12.70 -3.79
N GLY A 408 4.05 11.63 -3.07
CA GLY A 408 3.75 10.32 -3.63
C GLY A 408 4.50 9.23 -2.85
N ASP A 409 4.16 7.99 -3.08
CA ASP A 409 4.79 6.84 -2.44
C ASP A 409 6.28 6.70 -2.79
N HIS A 410 6.72 7.21 -3.92
CA HIS A 410 8.13 7.27 -4.31
C HIS A 410 8.98 8.26 -3.49
N ARG A 411 8.37 9.06 -2.62
CA ARG A 411 9.04 10.02 -1.71
C ARG A 411 9.06 9.53 -0.25
N ASP A 412 8.48 8.34 0.00
CA ASP A 412 8.36 7.71 1.31
C ASP A 412 8.41 6.17 1.15
N THR A 413 7.64 5.41 1.90
CA THR A 413 7.41 3.98 1.62
C THR A 413 6.47 3.81 0.43
N SER A 414 6.71 2.80 -0.40
CA SER A 414 5.86 2.48 -1.57
C SER A 414 4.56 1.79 -1.16
N THR A 415 3.79 2.46 -0.32
CA THR A 415 2.51 2.02 0.25
C THR A 415 1.52 3.18 0.27
N VAL A 416 0.24 2.90 0.47
CA VAL A 416 -0.77 3.96 0.69
C VAL A 416 -0.41 4.82 1.91
N GLN A 417 0.14 4.22 2.98
CA GLN A 417 0.65 4.97 4.14
C GLN A 417 1.72 5.99 3.72
N GLY A 418 2.69 5.56 2.91
CA GLY A 418 3.77 6.46 2.45
C GLY A 418 3.28 7.54 1.51
N ALA A 419 2.33 7.21 0.62
CA ALA A 419 1.71 8.21 -0.26
C ALA A 419 1.02 9.32 0.54
N LEU A 420 0.18 8.95 1.52
CA LEU A 420 -0.52 9.89 2.40
C LEU A 420 0.45 10.68 3.30
N HIS A 421 1.47 10.01 3.86
CA HIS A 421 2.46 10.64 4.73
C HIS A 421 3.36 11.63 3.95
N SER A 422 3.75 11.32 2.72
CA SER A 422 4.52 12.25 1.88
C SER A 422 3.69 13.49 1.52
N ALA A 423 2.38 13.32 1.27
CA ALA A 423 1.45 14.43 1.06
C ALA A 423 1.34 15.31 2.32
N HIS A 424 1.25 14.71 3.50
CA HIS A 424 1.26 15.43 4.78
C HIS A 424 2.53 16.28 4.93
N ARG A 425 3.71 15.71 4.66
CA ARG A 425 4.97 16.47 4.70
C ARG A 425 5.02 17.61 3.67
N ALA A 426 4.54 17.35 2.45
CA ALA A 426 4.53 18.35 1.39
C ALA A 426 3.59 19.53 1.74
N THR A 427 2.40 19.25 2.25
CA THR A 427 1.45 20.30 2.65
C THR A 427 1.97 21.12 3.83
N ALA A 428 2.63 20.50 4.80
CA ALA A 428 3.28 21.23 5.90
C ALA A 428 4.37 22.21 5.38
N ALA A 429 5.18 21.77 4.39
CA ALA A 429 6.17 22.63 3.77
C ALA A 429 5.55 23.77 2.97
N ILE A 430 4.47 23.51 2.22
CA ILE A 430 3.73 24.53 1.47
C ILE A 430 3.16 25.59 2.43
N LEU A 431 2.50 25.16 3.50
CA LEU A 431 1.91 26.08 4.48
C LEU A 431 2.98 26.96 5.14
N ALA A 432 4.10 26.38 5.54
CA ALA A 432 5.22 27.15 6.11
C ALA A 432 5.77 28.21 5.14
N ASP A 433 5.90 27.89 3.85
CA ASP A 433 6.37 28.85 2.85
C ASP A 433 5.33 29.95 2.53
N LEU A 434 4.03 29.61 2.51
CA LEU A 434 2.95 30.57 2.31
C LEU A 434 2.83 31.53 3.50
N ASP A 435 2.96 31.05 4.73
CA ASP A 435 2.96 31.86 5.95
C ASP A 435 4.16 32.83 5.99
N ALA A 436 5.35 32.34 5.65
CA ALA A 436 6.55 33.15 5.57
C ALA A 436 6.40 34.28 4.51
N SER A 437 5.81 33.97 3.36
CA SER A 437 5.53 34.97 2.31
C SER A 437 4.47 35.97 2.73
N GLY A 438 3.45 35.54 3.47
CA GLY A 438 2.38 36.40 4.01
C GLY A 438 2.87 37.34 5.11
N SER A 439 3.81 36.90 5.96
CA SER A 439 4.42 37.76 6.98
C SER A 439 5.32 38.85 6.40
N LEU A 440 6.02 38.57 5.31
CA LEU A 440 6.81 39.58 4.57
C LEU A 440 5.94 40.68 3.90
N ASN A 441 4.74 40.31 3.44
CA ASN A 441 3.79 41.27 2.88
C ASN A 441 3.02 42.08 3.94
N ARG A 442 3.04 41.68 5.22
CA ARG A 442 2.46 42.44 6.36
C ARG A 442 3.45 43.37 7.05
N ALA A 443 4.73 43.27 6.78
CA ALA A 443 5.74 44.14 7.32
C ALA A 443 6.09 45.22 6.29
N GLU A 444 5.25 46.29 6.18
CA GLU A 444 5.62 47.70 6.12
C GLU A 444 4.39 48.60 5.92
N PRO A 445 3.86 49.25 6.96
CA PRO A 445 3.27 50.57 6.76
C PRO A 445 4.45 51.55 6.71
N MET A 446 4.76 52.02 5.51
CA MET A 446 5.70 53.10 5.27
C MET A 446 5.34 54.27 6.14
N GLN A 447 6.11 54.56 7.19
CA GLN A 447 6.04 55.83 7.90
C GLN A 447 6.35 56.95 6.93
N ARG A 448 5.31 57.69 6.51
CA ARG A 448 5.49 58.97 5.89
C ARG A 448 6.16 59.90 6.90
N ARG A 449 7.44 60.20 6.72
CA ARG A 449 8.07 61.35 7.35
C ARG A 449 7.38 62.59 6.78
N ALA A 450 6.65 63.27 7.65
CA ALA A 450 6.27 64.67 7.45
C ALA A 450 7.53 65.55 7.57
N ALA A 451 7.82 66.31 6.53
CA ALA A 451 8.70 67.44 6.59
C ALA A 451 7.88 68.73 6.87
#